data_883d9f28478d089a480f90fcc822355f
#
_entry.id   883d9f28478d089a480f90fcc822355f
#
_cell.length_a   1.000
_cell.length_b   1.000
_cell.length_c   1.000
_cell.angle_alpha   90.00
_cell.angle_beta   90.00
_cell.angle_gamma   90.00
#
_symmetry.space_group_name_H-M   'P 1'
#
loop_
_entity.id
_entity.type
_entity.pdbx_description
1 polymer ?
#
loop_
_entity_poly.entity_id
_entity_poly.type
_entity_poly.pdbx_seq_one_letter_code
_entity_poly.pdbx_strand_id
1 'polypeptide(L)'
;SEDSRKRLTSNPLRVLDSKDAHDRAIIAEAPRLDAFLNDGSRRHFDSVTSALDGAGISWSFDPLLVRGLDYYCHTAFEFITDALGAQGTVLGGGRYDGLSEMLGGPPVPGVGWAAGVERLAMLAGPTP
;
A
#
# COMPACT_ATOMS: atom_id res chain seq x y z
N SER A 1 16.60 0.77 13.80
CA SER A 1 16.79 2.24 13.92
C SER A 1 15.94 2.82 15.04
N GLU A 2 16.21 4.07 15.45
CA GLU A 2 15.41 4.77 16.45
C GLU A 2 13.99 5.07 15.94
N ASP A 3 13.86 5.43 14.68
CA ASP A 3 12.57 5.66 14.03
C ASP A 3 11.70 4.41 14.03
N SER A 4 12.28 3.25 13.75
CA SER A 4 11.55 1.97 13.80
C SER A 4 11.10 1.60 15.20
N ARG A 5 11.90 1.91 16.25
CA ARG A 5 11.46 1.73 17.63
C ARG A 5 10.26 2.62 17.99
N LYS A 6 10.22 3.86 17.53
CA LYS A 6 9.05 4.74 17.72
C LYS A 6 7.82 4.21 16.97
N ARG A 7 8.02 3.70 15.76
CA ARG A 7 6.93 3.11 14.94
C ARG A 7 6.34 1.86 15.60
N LEU A 8 7.15 1.03 16.27
CA LEU A 8 6.64 -0.17 16.96
C LEU A 8 5.55 0.13 18.00
N THR A 9 5.58 1.31 18.62
CA THR A 9 4.57 1.72 19.61
C THR A 9 3.39 2.48 19.02
N SER A 10 3.56 3.16 17.88
CA SER A 10 2.52 3.99 17.26
C SER A 10 1.80 3.31 16.09
N ASN A 11 2.54 2.70 15.20
CA ASN A 11 2.04 1.97 14.03
C ASN A 11 3.08 0.91 13.62
N PRO A 12 3.02 -0.30 14.20
CA PRO A 12 4.04 -1.34 14.01
C PRO A 12 4.19 -1.78 12.56
N LEU A 13 3.13 -1.77 11.75
CA LEU A 13 3.22 -2.13 10.34
C LEU A 13 4.15 -1.20 9.55
N ARG A 14 4.28 0.06 9.95
CA ARG A 14 5.20 1.02 9.31
C ARG A 14 6.69 0.71 9.51
N VAL A 15 7.02 -0.24 10.37
CA VAL A 15 8.40 -0.74 10.46
C VAL A 15 8.79 -1.46 9.18
N LEU A 16 7.83 -2.13 8.52
CA LEU A 16 8.06 -2.86 7.26
C LEU A 16 8.53 -1.93 6.11
N ASP A 17 8.17 -0.64 6.17
CA ASP A 17 8.61 0.39 5.22
C ASP A 17 9.95 1.06 5.60
N SER A 18 10.73 0.49 6.51
CA SER A 18 12.02 1.06 6.88
C SER A 18 13.02 0.99 5.72
N LYS A 19 13.71 2.11 5.49
CA LYS A 19 14.80 2.21 4.50
C LYS A 19 16.18 1.98 5.13
N ASP A 20 16.24 1.87 6.45
CA ASP A 20 17.46 1.58 7.17
C ASP A 20 17.95 0.15 6.89
N ALA A 21 19.22 -0.01 6.55
CA ALA A 21 19.78 -1.31 6.14
C ALA A 21 19.74 -2.36 7.25
N HIS A 22 19.94 -1.95 8.52
CA HIS A 22 19.88 -2.85 9.66
C HIS A 22 18.44 -3.31 9.94
N ASP A 23 17.46 -2.39 9.85
CA ASP A 23 16.05 -2.74 9.98
C ASP A 23 15.61 -3.70 8.87
N ARG A 24 16.04 -3.47 7.64
CA ARG A 24 15.75 -4.34 6.49
C ARG A 24 16.22 -5.78 6.68
N ALA A 25 17.40 -5.97 7.27
CA ALA A 25 17.90 -7.31 7.60
C ALA A 25 16.99 -8.03 8.60
N ILE A 26 16.45 -7.30 9.58
CA ILE A 26 15.49 -7.86 10.56
C ILE A 26 14.12 -8.11 9.91
N ILE A 27 13.64 -7.18 9.08
CA ILE A 27 12.35 -7.29 8.38
C ILE A 27 12.32 -8.49 7.44
N ALA A 28 13.45 -8.84 6.82
CA ALA A 28 13.54 -10.01 5.95
C ALA A 28 13.18 -11.33 6.66
N GLU A 29 13.41 -11.41 7.97
CA GLU A 29 13.10 -12.56 8.83
C GLU A 29 11.73 -12.40 9.56
N ALA A 30 11.04 -11.28 9.37
CA ALA A 30 9.79 -11.00 10.06
C ALA A 30 8.64 -11.86 9.51
N PRO A 31 7.65 -12.20 10.36
CA PRO A 31 6.44 -12.85 9.90
C PRO A 31 5.72 -11.99 8.85
N ARG A 32 5.30 -12.63 7.76
CA ARG A 32 4.60 -11.95 6.67
C ARG A 32 3.10 -11.91 6.97
N LEU A 33 2.48 -10.75 6.74
CA LEU A 33 1.06 -10.51 7.03
C LEU A 33 0.14 -11.47 6.25
N ASP A 34 0.50 -11.82 5.02
CA ASP A 34 -0.26 -12.72 4.16
C ASP A 34 -0.44 -14.14 4.76
N ALA A 35 0.50 -14.59 5.60
CA ALA A 35 0.39 -15.86 6.31
C ALA A 35 -0.73 -15.89 7.36
N PHE A 36 -1.18 -14.72 7.83
CA PHE A 36 -2.16 -14.56 8.91
C PHE A 36 -3.55 -14.12 8.41
N LEU A 37 -3.75 -14.04 7.10
CA LEU A 37 -5.06 -13.72 6.53
C LEU A 37 -6.07 -14.81 6.88
N ASN A 38 -7.23 -14.39 7.40
CA ASN A 38 -8.37 -15.28 7.54
C ASN A 38 -8.99 -15.61 6.18
N ASP A 39 -9.89 -16.59 6.13
CA ASP A 39 -10.51 -17.03 4.88
C ASP A 39 -11.31 -15.95 4.18
N GLY A 40 -11.93 -15.02 4.91
CA GLY A 40 -12.66 -13.89 4.34
C GLY A 40 -11.73 -12.92 3.62
N SER A 41 -10.64 -12.55 4.27
CA SER A 41 -9.62 -11.65 3.69
C SER A 41 -8.91 -12.29 2.49
N ARG A 42 -8.64 -13.59 2.57
CA ARG A 42 -8.04 -14.34 1.46
C ARG A 42 -8.96 -14.35 0.23
N ARG A 43 -10.25 -14.74 0.41
CA ARG A 43 -11.23 -14.70 -0.69
C ARG A 43 -11.41 -13.30 -1.28
N HIS A 44 -11.37 -12.26 -0.45
CA HIS A 44 -11.43 -10.88 -0.94
C HIS A 44 -10.23 -10.56 -1.82
N PHE A 45 -9.02 -10.89 -1.38
CA PHE A 45 -7.79 -10.66 -2.13
C PHE A 45 -7.80 -11.42 -3.48
N ASP A 46 -8.19 -12.71 -3.45
CA ASP A 46 -8.32 -13.54 -4.66
C ASP A 46 -9.34 -12.95 -5.65
N SER A 47 -10.44 -12.38 -5.15
CA SER A 47 -11.44 -11.72 -6.00
C SER A 47 -10.88 -10.46 -6.66
N VAL A 48 -10.09 -9.66 -5.94
CA VAL A 48 -9.45 -8.45 -6.48
C VAL A 48 -8.43 -8.81 -7.55
N THR A 49 -7.55 -9.77 -7.28
CA THR A 49 -6.51 -10.20 -8.24
C THR A 49 -7.11 -10.84 -9.48
N SER A 50 -8.15 -11.68 -9.33
CA SER A 50 -8.88 -12.25 -10.46
C SER A 50 -9.55 -11.17 -11.33
N ALA A 51 -10.07 -10.10 -10.72
CA ALA A 51 -10.65 -8.98 -11.47
C ALA A 51 -9.58 -8.20 -12.24
N LEU A 52 -8.39 -8.00 -11.67
CA LEU A 52 -7.25 -7.38 -12.36
C LEU A 52 -6.80 -8.23 -13.57
N ASP A 53 -6.66 -9.54 -13.38
CA ASP A 53 -6.33 -10.48 -14.45
C ASP A 53 -7.37 -10.44 -15.57
N GLY A 54 -8.66 -10.45 -15.22
CA GLY A 54 -9.76 -10.34 -16.17
C GLY A 54 -9.80 -9.01 -16.93
N ALA A 55 -9.28 -7.94 -16.34
CA ALA A 55 -9.12 -6.63 -16.96
C ALA A 55 -7.80 -6.48 -17.75
N GLY A 56 -6.93 -7.48 -17.75
CA GLY A 56 -5.63 -7.43 -18.41
C GLY A 56 -4.63 -6.49 -17.72
N ILE A 57 -4.83 -6.21 -16.43
CA ILE A 57 -3.95 -5.33 -15.64
C ILE A 57 -2.86 -6.17 -14.99
N SER A 58 -1.61 -5.92 -15.36
CA SER A 58 -0.46 -6.57 -14.74
C SER A 58 -0.28 -6.07 -13.31
N TRP A 59 -0.06 -6.99 -12.39
CA TRP A 59 0.16 -6.69 -10.98
C TRP A 59 1.22 -7.60 -10.38
N SER A 60 1.79 -7.18 -9.27
CA SER A 60 2.70 -8.00 -8.45
C SER A 60 2.32 -7.89 -6.99
N PHE A 61 2.50 -8.96 -6.23
CA PHE A 61 2.23 -8.97 -4.79
C PHE A 61 3.47 -8.49 -4.03
N ASP A 62 3.28 -7.44 -3.22
CA ASP A 62 4.30 -6.96 -2.27
C ASP A 62 3.80 -7.14 -0.84
N PRO A 63 4.29 -8.16 -0.11
CA PRO A 63 3.89 -8.42 1.27
C PRO A 63 4.38 -7.37 2.27
N LEU A 64 5.27 -6.48 1.87
CA LEU A 64 5.83 -5.42 2.70
C LEU A 64 5.19 -4.06 2.42
N LEU A 65 4.27 -3.99 1.46
CA LEU A 65 3.59 -2.74 1.14
C LEU A 65 2.73 -2.29 2.33
N VAL A 66 3.09 -1.16 2.92
CA VAL A 66 2.32 -0.49 3.96
C VAL A 66 2.08 0.96 3.57
N ARG A 67 0.91 1.47 3.91
CA ARG A 67 0.55 2.87 3.68
C ARG A 67 0.74 3.70 4.95
N GLY A 68 1.03 4.98 4.78
CA GLY A 68 1.31 5.88 5.89
C GLY A 68 0.11 6.30 6.74
N LEU A 69 -1.10 5.87 6.39
CA LEU A 69 -2.35 6.26 7.03
C LEU A 69 -3.05 5.04 7.63
N ASP A 70 -3.60 5.18 8.82
CA ASP A 70 -4.09 4.06 9.64
C ASP A 70 -5.51 3.60 9.28
N TYR A 71 -6.19 4.31 8.38
CA TYR A 71 -7.56 4.00 7.97
C TYR A 71 -7.65 2.93 6.88
N TYR A 72 -6.54 2.53 6.25
CA TYR A 72 -6.57 1.50 5.23
C TYR A 72 -6.89 0.13 5.81
N CYS A 73 -7.73 -0.62 5.08
CA CYS A 73 -8.11 -2.00 5.38
C CYS A 73 -8.10 -2.85 4.11
N HIS A 74 -8.06 -4.16 4.26
CA HIS A 74 -8.09 -5.16 3.19
C HIS A 74 -7.00 -5.00 2.11
N THR A 75 -7.12 -4.00 1.23
CA THR A 75 -6.27 -3.86 0.04
C THR A 75 -5.62 -2.49 0.02
N ALA A 76 -4.30 -2.46 -0.15
CA ALA A 76 -3.54 -1.28 -0.52
C ALA A 76 -2.86 -1.55 -1.87
N PHE A 77 -2.64 -0.51 -2.66
CA PHE A 77 -1.99 -0.62 -3.96
C PHE A 77 -1.15 0.61 -4.30
N GLU A 78 -0.16 0.39 -5.17
CA GLU A 78 0.66 1.44 -5.77
C GLU A 78 0.84 1.18 -7.26
N PHE A 79 0.94 2.26 -8.03
CA PHE A 79 1.43 2.22 -9.40
C PHE A 79 2.87 2.72 -9.40
N ILE A 80 3.76 1.88 -9.88
CA ILE A 80 5.20 2.10 -9.81
C ILE A 80 5.76 2.15 -11.23
N THR A 81 6.76 2.99 -11.44
CA THR A 81 7.51 3.09 -12.70
C THR A 81 9.01 3.13 -12.43
N ASP A 82 9.80 2.53 -13.28
CA ASP A 82 11.25 2.61 -13.23
C ASP A 82 11.79 3.89 -13.89
N ALA A 83 10.96 4.62 -14.65
CA ALA A 83 11.36 5.80 -15.39
C ALA A 83 11.71 7.00 -14.50
N LEU A 84 11.31 7.01 -13.23
CA LEU A 84 11.56 8.11 -12.27
C LEU A 84 12.58 7.73 -11.18
N GLY A 85 13.37 6.70 -11.39
CA GLY A 85 14.42 6.26 -10.47
C GLY A 85 13.88 5.94 -9.07
N ALA A 86 14.51 6.47 -8.01
CA ALA A 86 14.15 6.19 -6.61
C ALA A 86 12.73 6.67 -6.19
N GLN A 87 12.06 7.46 -7.02
CA GLN A 87 10.71 8.00 -6.78
C GLN A 87 9.66 7.31 -7.66
N GLY A 88 9.79 6.02 -7.86
CA GLY A 88 8.98 5.23 -8.79
C GLY A 88 7.48 5.20 -8.53
N THR A 89 7.01 5.36 -7.29
CA THR A 89 5.58 5.37 -6.99
C THR A 89 4.92 6.66 -7.50
N VAL A 90 4.04 6.56 -8.47
CA VAL A 90 3.34 7.70 -9.10
C VAL A 90 1.91 7.87 -8.60
N LEU A 91 1.29 6.80 -8.15
CA LEU A 91 -0.06 6.77 -7.60
C LEU A 91 -0.13 5.71 -6.50
N GLY A 92 -0.90 5.96 -5.47
CA GLY A 92 -1.12 4.99 -4.42
C GLY A 92 -2.45 5.18 -3.73
N GLY A 93 -3.04 4.10 -3.28
CA GLY A 93 -4.34 4.09 -2.66
C GLY A 93 -4.66 2.80 -1.94
N GLY A 94 -5.93 2.62 -1.65
CA GLY A 94 -6.43 1.42 -0.98
C GLY A 94 -7.88 1.55 -0.54
N ARG A 95 -8.36 0.52 0.13
CA ARG A 95 -9.68 0.47 0.73
C ARG A 95 -9.66 1.00 2.16
N TYR A 96 -10.72 1.70 2.57
CA TYR A 96 -10.82 2.35 3.88
C TYR A 96 -12.28 2.40 4.40
N ASP A 97 -12.86 1.25 4.65
CA ASP A 97 -14.27 1.10 5.05
C ASP A 97 -14.63 1.82 6.36
N GLY A 98 -13.68 1.95 7.29
CA GLY A 98 -13.92 2.61 8.58
C GLY A 98 -13.78 4.13 8.57
N LEU A 99 -13.34 4.76 7.46
CA LEU A 99 -13.03 6.19 7.45
C LEU A 99 -14.27 7.06 7.70
N SER A 100 -15.42 6.70 7.13
CA SER A 100 -16.66 7.46 7.34
C SER A 100 -17.06 7.49 8.81
N GLU A 101 -17.00 6.36 9.51
CA GLU A 101 -17.32 6.26 10.94
C GLU A 101 -16.32 7.05 11.80
N MET A 102 -15.02 7.00 11.47
CA MET A 102 -14.00 7.80 12.16
C MET A 102 -14.27 9.32 12.06
N LEU A 103 -14.95 9.75 11.00
CA LEU A 103 -15.34 11.14 10.79
C LEU A 103 -16.76 11.47 11.30
N GLY A 104 -17.42 10.53 12.00
CA GLY A 104 -18.76 10.70 12.56
C GLY A 104 -19.91 10.44 11.58
N GLY A 105 -19.62 9.82 10.43
CA GLY A 105 -20.63 9.42 9.45
C GLY A 105 -21.12 7.97 9.64
N PRO A 106 -22.04 7.49 8.79
CA PRO A 106 -22.48 6.10 8.79
C PRO A 106 -21.38 5.16 8.25
N PRO A 107 -21.45 3.85 8.54
CA PRO A 107 -20.54 2.86 7.96
C PRO A 107 -20.74 2.76 6.45
N VAL A 108 -19.76 3.23 5.69
CA VAL A 108 -19.77 3.23 4.22
C VAL A 108 -18.43 2.72 3.71
N PRO A 109 -18.41 1.62 2.92
CA PRO A 109 -17.19 1.16 2.29
C PRO A 109 -16.61 2.23 1.36
N GLY A 110 -15.29 2.40 1.42
CA GLY A 110 -14.60 3.38 0.60
C GLY A 110 -13.34 2.81 -0.04
N VAL A 111 -13.07 3.26 -1.25
CA VAL A 111 -11.80 3.05 -1.95
C VAL A 111 -11.39 4.35 -2.61
N GLY A 112 -10.10 4.66 -2.58
CA GLY A 112 -9.60 5.85 -3.24
C GLY A 112 -8.09 5.82 -3.40
N TRP A 113 -7.61 6.83 -4.08
CA TRP A 113 -6.20 6.96 -4.42
C TRP A 113 -5.79 8.43 -4.57
N ALA A 114 -4.50 8.66 -4.50
CA ALA A 114 -3.89 9.94 -4.84
C ALA A 114 -2.70 9.72 -5.77
N ALA A 115 -2.50 10.65 -6.70
CA ALA A 115 -1.38 10.63 -7.64
C ALA A 115 -0.54 11.90 -7.52
N GLY A 116 0.78 11.76 -7.74
CA GLY A 116 1.68 12.91 -7.83
C GLY A 116 1.56 13.55 -9.22
N VAL A 117 0.94 14.73 -9.29
CA VAL A 117 0.73 15.43 -10.56
C VAL A 117 2.07 15.72 -11.26
N GLU A 118 3.08 16.15 -10.53
CA GLU A 118 4.41 16.42 -11.04
C GLU A 118 5.06 15.14 -11.61
N ARG A 119 4.90 14.02 -10.92
CA ARG A 119 5.42 12.72 -11.37
C ARG A 119 4.74 12.25 -12.66
N LEU A 120 3.42 12.41 -12.73
CA LEU A 120 2.68 12.09 -13.93
C LEU A 120 3.07 13.02 -15.10
N ALA A 121 3.26 14.32 -14.86
CA ALA A 121 3.73 15.26 -15.86
C ALA A 121 5.13 14.91 -16.38
N MET A 122 6.04 14.48 -15.50
CA MET A 122 7.37 14.01 -15.91
C MET A 122 7.30 12.77 -16.82
N LEU A 123 6.35 11.86 -16.58
CA LEU A 123 6.14 10.68 -17.42
C LEU A 123 5.47 11.00 -18.75
N ALA A 124 4.57 11.97 -18.77
CA ALA A 124 3.88 12.39 -19.98
C ALA A 124 4.83 13.12 -20.98
N GLY A 125 5.95 13.65 -20.49
CA GLY A 125 6.88 14.42 -21.29
C GLY A 125 6.37 15.83 -21.62
N PRO A 126 7.14 16.60 -22.39
CA PRO A 126 6.72 17.94 -22.83
C PRO A 126 5.50 17.82 -23.74
N THR A 127 4.53 18.68 -23.49
CA THR A 127 3.36 18.83 -24.41
C THR A 127 3.87 19.33 -25.75
N PRO A 128 3.43 18.75 -26.89
CA PRO A 128 3.84 19.19 -28.22
C PRO A 128 3.40 20.62 -28.52
#